data_9f066911503391999e9374977c0382e6
#
_entry.id   9f066911503391999e9374977c0382e6
#
_cell.length_a   1.000
_cell.length_b   1.000
_cell.length_c   1.000
_cell.angle_alpha   90.00
_cell.angle_beta   90.00
_cell.angle_gamma   90.00
#
_symmetry.space_group_name_H-M   'P 1'
#
loop_
_entity.id
_entity.type
_entity.pdbx_description
1 polymer ?
#
loop_
_entity_poly.entity_id
_entity_poly.type
_entity_poly.pdbx_seq_one_letter_code
_entity_poly.pdbx_strand_id
1 'polypeptide(L)'
;MKLPNCYEDPNTLHVGTCENRSYYIPYGQDLNSHATLLSGDWRFGYYPYPEAVPADFINPDFDDSSMDTIPVPSCWQCHGYDYHQYTNVNYPIPFDPPYVPKENASGAYRTTFTLSAEAAKQRNFLYFEGVDSCFYVWVNGKFVGYSQVSHSS
;
A
#
# COMPACT_ATOMS: atom_id res chain seq x y z
N MET A 1 -14.62 -0.58 -7.07
CA MET A 1 -13.55 -0.45 -8.11
C MET A 1 -13.20 -1.82 -8.64
N LYS A 2 -12.95 -1.99 -9.96
CA LYS A 2 -12.45 -3.27 -10.48
C LYS A 2 -10.92 -3.21 -10.47
N LEU A 3 -10.31 -3.81 -9.47
CA LEU A 3 -8.87 -3.98 -9.39
C LEU A 3 -8.40 -5.03 -10.41
N PRO A 4 -7.19 -4.88 -10.97
CA PRO A 4 -6.53 -6.02 -11.61
C PRO A 4 -6.40 -7.16 -10.58
N ASN A 5 -6.74 -8.39 -10.95
CA ASN A 5 -6.69 -9.53 -10.03
C ASN A 5 -5.25 -10.06 -9.89
N CYS A 6 -4.33 -9.22 -9.43
CA CYS A 6 -2.92 -9.59 -9.27
C CYS A 6 -2.71 -10.48 -8.03
N TYR A 7 -3.50 -10.30 -6.98
CA TYR A 7 -3.31 -11.02 -5.71
C TYR A 7 -3.73 -12.50 -5.75
N GLU A 8 -4.43 -12.95 -6.80
CA GLU A 8 -4.74 -14.36 -7.07
C GLU A 8 -3.98 -14.91 -8.29
N ASP A 9 -3.03 -14.16 -8.84
CA ASP A 9 -2.19 -14.60 -9.94
C ASP A 9 -0.77 -14.90 -9.43
N PRO A 10 -0.38 -16.18 -9.32
CA PRO A 10 0.94 -16.56 -8.81
C PRO A 10 2.09 -16.16 -9.74
N ASN A 11 1.80 -15.73 -10.97
CA ASN A 11 2.81 -15.25 -11.90
C ASN A 11 3.01 -13.73 -11.82
N THR A 12 2.14 -13.02 -11.08
CA THR A 12 2.18 -11.56 -10.96
C THR A 12 2.51 -11.15 -9.55
N LEU A 13 3.80 -11.17 -9.19
CA LEU A 13 4.26 -10.70 -7.88
C LEU A 13 4.38 -9.17 -7.82
N HIS A 14 4.74 -8.55 -8.92
CA HIS A 14 4.99 -7.12 -9.01
C HIS A 14 4.54 -6.56 -10.36
N VAL A 15 4.02 -5.33 -10.35
CA VAL A 15 3.68 -4.55 -11.57
C VAL A 15 4.18 -3.13 -11.36
N GLY A 16 4.91 -2.59 -12.34
CA GLY A 16 5.39 -1.21 -12.30
C GLY A 16 6.48 -0.93 -11.26
N THR A 17 7.05 -1.97 -10.66
CA THR A 17 8.12 -1.84 -9.67
C THR A 17 9.49 -1.82 -10.34
N CYS A 18 10.49 -1.31 -9.61
CA CYS A 18 11.90 -1.58 -9.92
C CYS A 18 12.26 -2.99 -9.45
N GLU A 19 13.45 -3.46 -9.83
CA GLU A 19 13.98 -4.71 -9.30
C GLU A 19 14.16 -4.60 -7.78
N ASN A 20 13.83 -5.67 -7.06
CA ASN A 20 14.01 -5.76 -5.62
C ASN A 20 15.48 -5.53 -5.24
N ARG A 21 15.72 -4.77 -4.20
CA ARG A 21 17.05 -4.43 -3.72
C ARG A 21 17.16 -4.71 -2.23
N SER A 22 18.37 -5.03 -1.80
CA SER A 22 18.71 -4.97 -0.39
C SER A 22 18.59 -3.53 0.12
N TYR A 23 18.24 -3.38 1.39
CA TYR A 23 18.15 -2.06 2.01
C TYR A 23 19.48 -1.31 1.84
N TYR A 24 19.41 -0.12 1.28
CA TYR A 24 20.57 0.71 1.03
C TYR A 24 20.20 2.19 1.07
N ILE A 25 20.94 2.97 1.84
CA ILE A 25 20.81 4.43 1.91
C ILE A 25 21.94 5.04 1.06
N PRO A 26 21.68 5.43 -0.19
CA PRO A 26 22.75 5.81 -1.12
C PRO A 26 23.43 7.13 -0.79
N TYR A 27 22.79 7.97 0.02
CA TYR A 27 23.25 9.33 0.32
C TYR A 27 23.75 9.48 1.77
N GLY A 28 24.06 8.38 2.44
CA GLY A 28 24.53 8.41 3.82
C GLY A 28 23.50 9.07 4.76
N GLN A 29 23.96 10.09 5.51
CA GLN A 29 23.08 10.79 6.45
C GLN A 29 22.30 11.96 5.82
N ASP A 30 22.57 12.32 4.57
CA ASP A 30 21.90 13.43 3.88
C ASP A 30 20.67 12.96 3.08
N LEU A 31 19.77 12.24 3.76
CA LEU A 31 18.49 11.82 3.18
C LEU A 31 17.60 13.01 2.84
N ASN A 32 17.70 14.10 3.60
CA ASN A 32 16.79 15.24 3.49
C ASN A 32 16.91 15.99 2.15
N SER A 33 18.03 15.88 1.45
CA SER A 33 18.21 16.52 0.13
C SER A 33 17.67 15.68 -1.03
N HIS A 34 17.44 14.37 -0.83
CA HIS A 34 17.12 13.44 -1.90
C HIS A 34 15.88 12.57 -1.62
N ALA A 35 15.38 12.56 -0.39
CA ALA A 35 14.22 11.81 0.00
C ALA A 35 13.25 12.66 0.85
N THR A 36 11.97 12.46 0.62
CA THR A 36 10.90 13.03 1.45
C THR A 36 10.20 11.89 2.17
N LEU A 37 10.19 11.93 3.49
CA LEU A 37 9.49 10.96 4.30
C LEU A 37 7.97 11.21 4.19
N LEU A 38 7.23 10.19 3.79
CA LEU A 38 5.77 10.24 3.70
C LEU A 38 5.08 9.62 4.91
N SER A 39 5.84 9.07 5.87
CA SER A 39 5.31 8.56 7.14
C SER A 39 4.61 9.68 7.93
N GLY A 40 3.57 9.32 8.65
CA GLY A 40 2.75 10.27 9.41
C GLY A 40 1.29 9.84 9.41
N ASP A 41 0.39 10.75 9.65
CA ASP A 41 -1.04 10.49 9.69
C ASP A 41 -1.62 10.42 8.27
N TRP A 42 -2.21 9.29 7.93
CA TRP A 42 -2.87 9.06 6.65
C TRP A 42 -4.37 8.87 6.85
N ARG A 43 -5.17 9.30 5.89
CA ARG A 43 -6.59 8.92 5.81
C ARG A 43 -6.71 7.44 5.58
N PHE A 44 -7.64 6.80 6.29
CA PHE A 44 -7.81 5.35 6.28
C PHE A 44 -9.27 4.93 6.25
N GLY A 45 -9.58 3.97 5.37
CA GLY A 45 -10.86 3.29 5.32
C GLY A 45 -10.66 1.79 5.36
N TYR A 46 -11.39 1.11 6.26
CA TYR A 46 -11.41 -0.35 6.36
C TYR A 46 -12.61 -0.92 5.61
N TYR A 47 -12.37 -1.91 4.78
CA TYR A 47 -13.41 -2.57 3.97
C TYR A 47 -13.31 -4.09 4.11
N PRO A 48 -14.47 -4.82 4.15
CA PRO A 48 -14.47 -6.27 4.36
C PRO A 48 -13.92 -7.07 3.16
N TYR A 49 -13.87 -6.46 1.98
CA TYR A 49 -13.33 -7.06 0.75
C TYR A 49 -12.98 -5.96 -0.26
N PRO A 50 -12.10 -6.24 -1.24
CA PRO A 50 -11.59 -5.22 -2.16
C PRO A 50 -12.67 -4.48 -2.97
N GLU A 51 -13.73 -5.17 -3.38
CA GLU A 51 -14.81 -4.56 -4.18
C GLU A 51 -15.69 -3.59 -3.38
N ALA A 52 -15.63 -3.64 -2.04
CA ALA A 52 -16.33 -2.70 -1.18
C ALA A 52 -15.67 -1.32 -1.14
N VAL A 53 -14.42 -1.20 -1.57
CA VAL A 53 -13.74 0.09 -1.71
C VAL A 53 -14.46 0.92 -2.76
N PRO A 54 -14.83 2.19 -2.48
CA PRO A 54 -15.50 3.05 -3.45
C PRO A 54 -14.75 3.11 -4.79
N ALA A 55 -15.50 3.07 -5.90
CA ALA A 55 -14.88 3.02 -7.23
C ALA A 55 -14.09 4.29 -7.56
N ASP A 56 -14.49 5.40 -6.99
CA ASP A 56 -13.89 6.72 -7.13
C ASP A 56 -12.80 7.04 -6.09
N PHE A 57 -12.52 6.10 -5.18
CA PHE A 57 -11.48 6.24 -4.14
C PHE A 57 -10.13 6.73 -4.68
N ILE A 58 -9.77 6.31 -5.89
CA ILE A 58 -8.50 6.66 -6.53
C ILE A 58 -8.47 8.09 -7.11
N ASN A 59 -9.62 8.76 -7.21
CA ASN A 59 -9.68 10.09 -7.80
C ASN A 59 -9.04 11.13 -6.86
N PRO A 60 -8.31 12.11 -7.42
CA PRO A 60 -7.75 13.19 -6.61
C PRO A 60 -8.81 13.96 -5.82
N ASP A 61 -10.00 14.13 -6.39
CA ASP A 61 -11.11 14.90 -5.82
C ASP A 61 -12.04 14.04 -4.94
N PHE A 62 -11.67 12.81 -4.61
CA PHE A 62 -12.45 11.97 -3.70
C PHE A 62 -12.57 12.64 -2.32
N ASP A 63 -13.79 12.74 -1.81
CA ASP A 63 -14.05 13.27 -0.48
C ASP A 63 -13.67 12.24 0.59
N ASP A 64 -12.52 12.42 1.19
CA ASP A 64 -12.00 11.57 2.26
C ASP A 64 -12.25 12.15 3.67
N SER A 65 -13.10 13.18 3.79
CA SER A 65 -13.37 13.86 5.07
C SER A 65 -14.01 12.92 6.11
N SER A 66 -14.75 11.91 5.67
CA SER A 66 -15.38 10.91 6.53
C SER A 66 -14.48 9.71 6.86
N MET A 67 -13.29 9.62 6.26
CA MET A 67 -12.34 8.57 6.56
C MET A 67 -11.64 8.83 7.89
N ASP A 68 -11.31 7.74 8.58
CA ASP A 68 -10.50 7.80 9.78
C ASP A 68 -9.06 8.23 9.46
N THR A 69 -8.28 8.42 10.49
CA THR A 69 -6.85 8.73 10.38
C THR A 69 -6.06 7.73 11.22
N ILE A 70 -5.05 7.11 10.64
CA ILE A 70 -4.12 6.23 11.37
C ILE A 70 -2.68 6.61 11.05
N PRO A 71 -1.75 6.41 11.98
CA PRO A 71 -0.34 6.63 11.71
C PRO A 71 0.21 5.57 10.73
N VAL A 72 1.08 5.99 9.83
CA VAL A 72 1.82 5.13 8.91
C VAL A 72 3.31 5.38 9.18
N PRO A 73 4.13 4.35 9.47
CA PRO A 73 3.78 2.92 9.48
C PRO A 73 3.01 2.47 10.73
N SER A 74 2.02 1.62 10.55
CA SER A 74 1.35 0.86 11.62
C SER A 74 0.52 -0.29 11.06
N CYS A 75 0.03 -1.17 11.94
CA CYS A 75 -0.94 -2.20 11.59
C CYS A 75 -2.33 -1.73 11.97
N TRP A 76 -3.31 -1.83 11.08
CA TRP A 76 -4.68 -1.40 11.36
C TRP A 76 -5.34 -2.14 12.53
N GLN A 77 -4.92 -3.40 12.80
CA GLN A 77 -5.38 -4.16 13.96
C GLN A 77 -5.04 -3.46 15.29
N CYS A 78 -3.93 -2.72 15.33
CA CYS A 78 -3.55 -1.93 16.51
C CYS A 78 -4.43 -0.68 16.69
N HIS A 79 -5.24 -0.35 15.71
CA HIS A 79 -6.17 0.80 15.73
C HIS A 79 -7.64 0.39 15.80
N GLY A 80 -7.90 -0.89 16.14
CA GLY A 80 -9.26 -1.39 16.37
C GLY A 80 -9.98 -1.88 15.12
N TYR A 81 -9.28 -2.04 14.00
CA TYR A 81 -9.83 -2.64 12.78
C TYR A 81 -9.41 -4.10 12.70
N ASP A 82 -10.35 -4.97 12.34
CA ASP A 82 -10.08 -6.41 12.25
C ASP A 82 -9.65 -6.99 13.62
N TYR A 83 -9.03 -8.16 13.63
CA TYR A 83 -8.56 -8.82 14.84
C TYR A 83 -7.12 -9.30 14.68
N HIS A 84 -6.42 -9.41 15.81
CA HIS A 84 -5.06 -9.93 15.82
C HIS A 84 -5.08 -11.44 15.55
N GLN A 85 -4.26 -11.87 14.60
CA GLN A 85 -4.11 -13.28 14.23
C GLN A 85 -2.72 -13.77 14.66
N TYR A 86 -2.71 -14.94 15.29
CA TYR A 86 -1.46 -15.64 15.59
C TYR A 86 -1.29 -16.82 14.63
N THR A 87 -0.37 -16.72 13.72
CA THR A 87 -0.29 -17.57 12.52
C THR A 87 0.93 -18.47 12.46
N ASN A 88 1.62 -18.74 13.58
CA ASN A 88 2.84 -19.54 13.57
C ASN A 88 2.62 -21.02 13.18
N VAL A 89 1.42 -21.55 13.43
CA VAL A 89 1.07 -22.96 13.12
C VAL A 89 -0.22 -23.10 12.32
N ASN A 90 -1.00 -22.04 12.21
CA ASN A 90 -2.29 -22.07 11.51
C ASN A 90 -2.30 -21.02 10.39
N TYR A 91 -2.84 -21.40 9.24
CA TYR A 91 -3.14 -20.42 8.19
C TYR A 91 -4.35 -19.57 8.62
N PRO A 92 -4.30 -18.24 8.42
CA PRO A 92 -5.41 -17.37 8.78
C PRO A 92 -6.62 -17.54 7.85
N ILE A 93 -6.41 -18.13 6.69
CA ILE A 93 -7.43 -18.36 5.64
C ILE A 93 -7.37 -19.82 5.18
N PRO A 94 -8.45 -20.35 4.55
CA PRO A 94 -8.42 -21.68 3.93
C PRO A 94 -7.28 -21.80 2.93
N PHE A 95 -6.61 -22.97 2.95
CA PHE A 95 -5.49 -23.26 2.05
C PHE A 95 -6.02 -23.69 0.68
N ASP A 96 -6.17 -22.73 -0.23
CA ASP A 96 -6.62 -22.95 -1.61
C ASP A 96 -5.88 -22.01 -2.59
N PRO A 97 -4.54 -22.08 -2.67
CA PRO A 97 -3.78 -21.19 -3.55
C PRO A 97 -4.16 -21.39 -5.05
N PRO A 98 -4.22 -20.33 -5.84
CA PRO A 98 -3.89 -18.95 -5.52
C PRO A 98 -5.07 -18.13 -4.96
N TYR A 99 -6.19 -18.76 -4.68
CA TYR A 99 -7.43 -18.09 -4.33
C TYR A 99 -7.44 -17.65 -2.87
N VAL A 100 -8.07 -16.51 -2.63
CA VAL A 100 -8.35 -15.99 -1.29
C VAL A 100 -9.85 -16.04 -1.01
N PRO A 101 -10.27 -16.07 0.27
CA PRO A 101 -11.69 -15.96 0.61
C PRO A 101 -12.32 -14.67 0.05
N LYS A 102 -13.62 -14.71 -0.19
CA LYS A 102 -14.37 -13.52 -0.60
C LYS A 102 -14.27 -12.41 0.46
N GLU A 103 -14.31 -12.79 1.72
CA GLU A 103 -14.07 -11.90 2.86
C GLU A 103 -12.56 -11.70 3.04
N ASN A 104 -11.99 -10.84 2.23
CA ASN A 104 -10.58 -10.49 2.20
C ASN A 104 -10.43 -9.02 2.56
N ALA A 105 -10.23 -8.74 3.84
CA ALA A 105 -10.17 -7.38 4.37
C ALA A 105 -9.18 -6.49 3.63
N SER A 106 -9.59 -5.27 3.35
CA SER A 106 -8.82 -4.31 2.57
C SER A 106 -8.76 -2.95 3.24
N GLY A 107 -7.56 -2.41 3.36
CA GLY A 107 -7.32 -1.05 3.85
C GLY A 107 -7.11 -0.08 2.69
N ALA A 108 -7.87 0.99 2.66
CA ALA A 108 -7.71 2.07 1.70
C ALA A 108 -7.01 3.25 2.38
N TYR A 109 -5.82 3.58 1.92
CA TYR A 109 -4.97 4.62 2.49
C TYR A 109 -4.85 5.80 1.54
N ARG A 110 -4.93 7.02 2.06
CA ARG A 110 -4.71 8.25 1.28
C ARG A 110 -3.81 9.21 2.03
N THR A 111 -2.90 9.82 1.29
CA THR A 111 -2.11 10.96 1.76
C THR A 111 -1.83 11.91 0.59
N THR A 112 -1.38 13.09 0.92
CA THR A 112 -0.92 14.08 -0.07
C THR A 112 0.50 14.51 0.24
N PHE A 113 1.26 14.78 -0.80
CA PHE A 113 2.60 15.33 -0.68
C PHE A 113 2.88 16.33 -1.80
N THR A 114 3.85 17.19 -1.57
CA THR A 114 4.25 18.20 -2.55
C THR A 114 5.70 17.96 -2.96
N LEU A 115 5.95 17.97 -4.27
CA LEU A 115 7.30 17.96 -4.81
C LEU A 115 7.76 19.40 -5.05
N SER A 116 9.05 19.66 -4.81
CA SER A 116 9.67 20.90 -5.27
C SER A 116 9.66 20.98 -6.79
N ALA A 117 9.77 22.19 -7.34
CA ALA A 117 9.83 22.37 -8.79
C ALA A 117 11.05 21.68 -9.43
N GLU A 118 12.13 21.54 -8.68
CA GLU A 118 13.35 20.82 -9.09
C GLU A 118 13.12 19.32 -9.08
N ALA A 119 12.56 18.77 -8.00
CA ALA A 119 12.24 17.36 -7.88
C ALA A 119 11.22 16.92 -8.94
N ALA A 120 10.23 17.72 -9.23
CA ALA A 120 9.22 17.43 -10.25
C ALA A 120 9.79 17.28 -11.69
N LYS A 121 11.00 17.79 -11.95
CA LYS A 121 11.70 17.64 -13.23
C LYS A 121 12.55 16.37 -13.32
N GLN A 122 12.71 15.67 -12.20
CA GLN A 122 13.54 14.48 -12.10
C GLN A 122 12.70 13.20 -12.10
N ARG A 123 13.36 12.08 -12.24
CA ARG A 123 12.74 10.79 -12.02
C ARG A 123 12.58 10.57 -10.52
N ASN A 124 11.33 10.40 -10.07
CA ASN A 124 10.99 10.15 -8.68
C ASN A 124 10.56 8.69 -8.49
N PHE A 125 10.84 8.15 -7.31
CA PHE A 125 10.45 6.81 -6.91
C PHE A 125 9.64 6.90 -5.62
N LEU A 126 8.61 6.09 -5.50
CA LEU A 126 7.98 5.76 -4.23
C LEU A 126 8.69 4.54 -3.67
N TYR A 127 9.16 4.63 -2.44
CA TYR A 127 9.86 3.55 -1.76
C TYR A 127 9.04 3.10 -0.55
N PHE A 128 8.71 1.80 -0.53
CA PHE A 128 8.01 1.15 0.56
C PHE A 128 8.95 0.14 1.19
N GLU A 129 9.18 0.26 2.50
CA GLU A 129 10.06 -0.67 3.23
C GLU A 129 9.42 -2.02 3.50
N GLY A 130 8.09 -2.06 3.52
CA GLY A 130 7.31 -3.29 3.63
C GLY A 130 5.82 -2.98 3.79
N VAL A 131 4.99 -3.75 3.11
CA VAL A 131 3.52 -3.66 3.22
C VAL A 131 2.92 -5.06 3.22
N ASP A 132 2.20 -5.41 4.27
CA ASP A 132 1.48 -6.67 4.42
C ASP A 132 0.09 -6.60 3.77
N SER A 133 -0.30 -7.59 3.01
CA SER A 133 0.48 -8.68 2.41
C SER A 133 0.75 -8.35 0.95
N CYS A 134 -0.11 -7.58 0.33
CA CYS A 134 0.01 -7.01 -1.00
C CYS A 134 -0.67 -5.65 -1.08
N PHE A 135 -0.30 -4.83 -2.04
CA PHE A 135 -0.88 -3.51 -2.19
C PHE A 135 -0.84 -3.00 -3.62
N TYR A 136 -1.77 -2.12 -3.90
CA TYR A 136 -1.87 -1.36 -5.15
C TYR A 136 -1.59 0.11 -4.88
N VAL A 137 -0.95 0.79 -5.81
CA VAL A 137 -0.59 2.20 -5.69
C VAL A 137 -1.13 3.00 -6.85
N TRP A 138 -1.77 4.14 -6.53
CA TRP A 138 -2.15 5.16 -7.50
C TRP A 138 -1.58 6.51 -7.08
N VAL A 139 -1.21 7.30 -8.07
CA VAL A 139 -0.81 8.70 -7.87
C VAL A 139 -1.68 9.57 -8.79
N ASN A 140 -2.41 10.50 -8.21
CA ASN A 140 -3.33 11.40 -8.93
C ASN A 140 -4.29 10.63 -9.87
N GLY A 141 -4.89 9.54 -9.37
CA GLY A 141 -5.83 8.70 -10.10
C GLY A 141 -5.22 7.74 -11.13
N LYS A 142 -3.91 7.77 -11.32
CA LYS A 142 -3.21 6.88 -12.26
C LYS A 142 -2.60 5.71 -11.52
N PHE A 143 -2.85 4.51 -12.02
CA PHE A 143 -2.22 3.30 -11.50
C PHE A 143 -0.70 3.36 -11.71
N VAL A 144 0.06 3.18 -10.62
CA VAL A 144 1.52 3.21 -10.61
C VAL A 144 2.09 1.81 -10.49
N GLY A 145 1.53 0.98 -9.59
CA GLY A 145 2.07 -0.35 -9.42
C GLY A 145 1.31 -1.20 -8.42
N TYR A 146 1.73 -2.45 -8.38
CA TYR A 146 1.30 -3.49 -7.46
C TYR A 146 2.52 -4.23 -6.93
N SER A 147 2.49 -4.60 -5.67
CA SER A 147 3.50 -5.48 -5.07
C SER A 147 2.88 -6.40 -4.04
N GLN A 148 3.40 -7.61 -3.95
CA GLN A 148 3.18 -8.55 -2.86
C GLN A 148 4.55 -9.07 -2.38
N VAL A 149 4.58 -9.88 -1.32
CA VAL A 149 5.80 -10.25 -0.59
C VAL A 149 6.21 -9.14 0.39
N SER A 150 5.61 -9.20 1.56
CA SER A 150 5.58 -8.18 2.63
C SER A 150 6.91 -7.50 2.99
N HIS A 151 8.03 -8.20 2.85
CA HIS A 151 9.36 -7.71 3.23
C HIS A 151 10.27 -7.40 2.02
N SER A 152 9.69 -7.27 0.82
CA SER A 152 10.40 -6.79 -0.36
C SER A 152 10.22 -5.30 -0.52
N SER A 153 11.32 -4.56 -0.69
CA SER A 153 11.35 -3.12 -0.95
C SER A 153 11.66 -2.81 -2.40
#